data_96260d6a6f63b08e6436feba8b6e466f
#
_entry.id   96260d6a6f63b08e6436feba8b6e466f
#
_cell.length_a   1.000
_cell.length_b   1.000
_cell.length_c   1.000
_cell.angle_alpha   90.00
_cell.angle_beta   90.00
_cell.angle_gamma   90.00
#
_symmetry.space_group_name_H-M   'P 1'
#
loop_
_entity.id
_entity.type
_entity.pdbx_description
1 polymer ?
#
loop_
_entity_poly.entity_id
_entity_poly.type
_entity_poly.pdbx_seq_one_letter_code
_entity_poly.pdbx_strand_id
1 'polypeptide(L)'
;MRNKIPYRWVVAIVLFVAYSIQYLDRVKSSVLTPAIAQDIGLTTADIGTGAFLMLLFYGPAQYISGLLTDRFGAKKILLFSVVAWSVMTAWMGLIQSRDEYLLRMATFGFLVGTEYVPSARILMRWFNKQGRARAQALLSWAWILTPAWASVFATHLAQVSGDWRLVFYVTAACGVLPLALIGLMVFDRPEQYPKITPDELDHAYRDEIEEGVIKKGEYGDARNTILRSNTITFVQFFRNPSYVAVVFVDIVMQVTLYGALTWIPLYLSDVFHFKLQTMGWWSSLYFLAGAVGSFTSSYLSDRVFHGNRRIMIMTCFIGLAPFVFLLATLQSADPVLLAVALCGMGFFGNMAWGPFLAVPAEIFTPEVYGKAMGFVNGAGYFVAAFSAKIFGALVVVTAAGKDYSNGWYFIGVCVLLGIVAASFIRPRLQREGGIQGRPAPARA
;
A
#
# COMPACT_ATOMS: atom_id res chain seq x y z
N MET A 1 -20.14 -1.28 -34.60
CA MET A 1 -19.93 -2.26 -33.49
C MET A 1 -19.68 -1.49 -32.22
N ARG A 2 -20.54 -1.57 -31.19
CA ARG A 2 -20.27 -0.91 -29.90
C ARG A 2 -18.98 -1.48 -29.32
N ASN A 3 -17.98 -0.63 -29.08
CA ASN A 3 -16.75 -0.98 -28.37
C ASN A 3 -17.14 -1.49 -26.97
N LYS A 4 -17.37 -2.79 -26.83
CA LYS A 4 -17.58 -3.39 -25.52
C LYS A 4 -16.26 -3.35 -24.76
N ILE A 5 -16.29 -2.82 -23.54
CA ILE A 5 -15.13 -2.84 -22.66
C ILE A 5 -14.68 -4.30 -22.52
N PRO A 6 -13.41 -4.64 -22.81
CA PRO A 6 -12.90 -5.99 -22.62
C PRO A 6 -13.09 -6.48 -21.19
N TYR A 7 -13.49 -7.74 -21.01
CA TYR A 7 -13.88 -8.25 -19.68
C TYR A 7 -12.74 -8.21 -18.65
N ARG A 8 -11.48 -8.29 -19.09
CA ARG A 8 -10.30 -8.09 -18.24
C ARG A 8 -10.33 -6.77 -17.46
N TRP A 9 -10.85 -5.69 -18.06
CA TRP A 9 -10.98 -4.41 -17.38
C TRP A 9 -12.13 -4.41 -16.37
N VAL A 10 -13.20 -5.17 -16.61
CA VAL A 10 -14.26 -5.37 -15.61
C VAL A 10 -13.68 -6.05 -14.38
N VAL A 11 -12.88 -7.10 -14.55
CA VAL A 11 -12.17 -7.76 -13.44
C VAL A 11 -11.27 -6.76 -12.69
N ALA A 12 -10.48 -5.96 -13.42
CA ALA A 12 -9.60 -4.98 -12.80
C ALA A 12 -10.37 -3.90 -12.01
N ILE A 13 -11.50 -3.42 -12.52
CA ILE A 13 -12.36 -2.43 -11.83
C ILE A 13 -12.99 -3.05 -10.58
N VAL A 14 -13.47 -4.28 -10.65
CA VAL A 14 -14.03 -4.98 -9.47
C VAL A 14 -12.98 -5.12 -8.37
N LEU A 15 -11.75 -5.50 -8.73
CA LEU A 15 -10.65 -5.59 -7.76
C LEU A 15 -10.24 -4.22 -7.19
N PHE A 16 -10.26 -3.17 -8.02
CA PHE A 16 -10.04 -1.80 -7.57
C PHE A 16 -11.12 -1.36 -6.55
N VAL A 17 -12.39 -1.63 -6.82
CA VAL A 17 -13.50 -1.30 -5.90
C VAL A 17 -13.36 -2.08 -4.60
N ALA A 18 -13.07 -3.38 -4.67
CA ALA A 18 -12.88 -4.22 -3.49
C ALA A 18 -11.73 -3.70 -2.61
N TYR A 19 -10.59 -3.42 -3.22
CA TYR A 19 -9.41 -2.92 -2.51
C TYR A 19 -9.62 -1.49 -1.97
N SER A 20 -10.42 -0.66 -2.64
CA SER A 20 -10.81 0.66 -2.15
C SER A 20 -11.67 0.55 -0.88
N ILE A 21 -12.65 -0.36 -0.84
CA ILE A 21 -13.48 -0.57 0.35
C ILE A 21 -12.65 -1.11 1.51
N GLN A 22 -11.73 -2.04 1.25
CA GLN A 22 -10.80 -2.52 2.26
C GLN A 22 -9.89 -1.40 2.78
N TYR A 23 -9.42 -0.51 1.88
CA TYR A 23 -8.55 0.59 2.29
C TYR A 23 -9.30 1.67 3.09
N LEU A 24 -10.62 1.85 2.86
CA LEU A 24 -11.49 2.65 3.71
C LEU A 24 -11.41 2.19 5.17
N ASP A 25 -11.35 0.88 5.43
CA ASP A 25 -11.24 0.32 6.78
C ASP A 25 -9.96 0.74 7.51
N ARG A 26 -8.85 0.86 6.81
CA ARG A 26 -7.59 1.36 7.40
C ARG A 26 -7.69 2.84 7.74
N VAL A 27 -8.20 3.62 6.82
CA VAL A 27 -8.30 5.08 6.97
C VAL A 27 -9.27 5.45 8.08
N LYS A 28 -10.46 4.83 8.12
CA LYS A 28 -11.42 5.13 9.21
C LYS A 28 -10.85 4.78 10.58
N SER A 29 -10.15 3.65 10.70
CA SER A 29 -9.52 3.25 11.96
C SER A 29 -8.51 4.29 12.43
N SER A 30 -7.75 4.89 11.50
CA SER A 30 -6.80 5.95 11.79
C SER A 30 -7.48 7.26 12.19
N VAL A 31 -8.40 7.78 11.36
CA VAL A 31 -9.01 9.10 11.62
C VAL A 31 -9.98 9.08 12.79
N LEU A 32 -10.52 7.92 13.18
CA LEU A 32 -11.35 7.77 14.37
C LEU A 32 -10.53 7.47 15.65
N THR A 33 -9.23 7.26 15.53
CA THR A 33 -8.36 6.98 16.69
C THR A 33 -8.48 8.00 17.82
N PRO A 34 -8.58 9.33 17.58
CA PRO A 34 -8.79 10.29 18.66
C PRO A 34 -10.11 10.05 19.41
N ALA A 35 -11.20 9.75 18.71
CA ALA A 35 -12.50 9.47 19.32
C ALA A 35 -12.47 8.16 20.12
N ILE A 36 -11.84 7.11 19.58
CA ILE A 36 -11.64 5.83 20.26
C ILE A 36 -10.79 6.04 21.52
N ALA A 37 -9.68 6.78 21.41
CA ALA A 37 -8.76 7.02 22.51
C ALA A 37 -9.43 7.78 23.66
N GLN A 38 -10.28 8.75 23.34
CA GLN A 38 -11.05 9.49 24.34
C GLN A 38 -12.08 8.61 25.06
N ASP A 39 -12.76 7.72 24.31
CA ASP A 39 -13.83 6.87 24.83
C ASP A 39 -13.32 5.76 25.76
N ILE A 40 -12.20 5.11 25.41
CA ILE A 40 -11.65 3.97 26.17
C ILE A 40 -10.35 4.27 26.93
N GLY A 41 -9.92 5.54 26.95
CA GLY A 41 -8.76 5.98 27.73
C GLY A 41 -7.41 5.52 27.20
N LEU A 42 -7.20 5.45 25.86
CA LEU A 42 -5.90 5.06 25.29
C LEU A 42 -4.86 6.17 25.43
N THR A 43 -3.66 5.77 25.80
CA THR A 43 -2.49 6.64 25.75
C THR A 43 -1.90 6.69 24.34
N THR A 44 -1.06 7.71 24.07
CA THR A 44 -0.32 7.80 22.81
C THR A 44 0.59 6.58 22.58
N ALA A 45 1.16 6.02 23.67
CA ALA A 45 1.95 4.80 23.62
C ALA A 45 1.10 3.56 23.22
N ASP A 46 -0.14 3.49 23.67
CA ASP A 46 -1.07 2.40 23.28
C ASP A 46 -1.43 2.48 21.81
N ILE A 47 -1.68 3.68 21.29
CA ILE A 47 -1.95 3.93 19.88
C ILE A 47 -0.76 3.52 19.02
N GLY A 48 0.44 3.95 19.40
CA GLY A 48 1.68 3.55 18.73
C GLY A 48 1.90 2.02 18.77
N THR A 49 1.55 1.37 19.89
CA THR A 49 1.62 -0.09 20.04
C THR A 49 0.58 -0.79 19.18
N GLY A 50 -0.64 -0.27 19.08
CA GLY A 50 -1.68 -0.78 18.19
C GLY A 50 -1.25 -0.70 16.71
N ALA A 51 -0.72 0.43 16.27
CA ALA A 51 -0.19 0.60 14.92
C ALA A 51 1.01 -0.34 14.65
N PHE A 52 1.91 -0.50 15.63
CA PHE A 52 3.00 -1.48 15.58
C PHE A 52 2.47 -2.89 15.35
N LEU A 53 1.53 -3.35 16.17
CA LEU A 53 0.95 -4.68 16.06
C LEU A 53 0.25 -4.90 14.71
N MET A 54 -0.53 -3.92 14.26
CA MET A 54 -1.19 -3.99 12.96
C MET A 54 -0.19 -4.24 11.83
N LEU A 55 0.87 -3.44 11.75
CA LEU A 55 1.85 -3.55 10.66
C LEU A 55 2.74 -4.79 10.81
N LEU A 56 3.08 -5.19 12.06
CA LEU A 56 3.87 -6.37 12.34
C LEU A 56 3.19 -7.65 11.82
N PHE A 57 1.88 -7.77 11.99
CA PHE A 57 1.12 -8.93 11.52
C PHE A 57 0.71 -8.83 10.05
N TYR A 58 0.67 -7.63 9.48
CA TYR A 58 0.33 -7.41 8.08
C TYR A 58 1.35 -8.03 7.10
N GLY A 59 2.65 -7.86 7.36
CA GLY A 59 3.70 -8.42 6.50
C GLY A 59 3.64 -9.96 6.38
N PRO A 60 3.70 -10.72 7.49
CA PRO A 60 3.54 -12.17 7.46
C PRO A 60 2.23 -12.64 6.82
N ALA A 61 1.14 -11.91 7.01
CA ALA A 61 -0.15 -12.25 6.40
C ALA A 61 -0.10 -12.23 4.87
N GLN A 62 0.61 -11.31 4.26
CA GLN A 62 0.79 -11.28 2.80
C GLN A 62 1.52 -12.54 2.30
N TYR A 63 2.55 -12.98 3.01
CA TYR A 63 3.28 -14.20 2.65
C TYR A 63 2.39 -15.45 2.76
N ILE A 64 1.66 -15.58 3.87
CA ILE A 64 0.72 -16.69 4.10
C ILE A 64 -0.39 -16.68 3.05
N SER A 65 -0.94 -15.50 2.73
CA SER A 65 -1.94 -15.32 1.66
C SER A 65 -1.41 -15.78 0.31
N GLY A 66 -0.14 -15.52 0.01
CA GLY A 66 0.52 -16.02 -1.20
C GLY A 66 0.53 -17.55 -1.28
N LEU A 67 0.95 -18.21 -0.19
CA LEU A 67 0.96 -19.68 -0.11
C LEU A 67 -0.44 -20.28 -0.25
N LEU A 68 -1.42 -19.67 0.42
CA LEU A 68 -2.82 -20.12 0.36
C LEU A 68 -3.41 -19.90 -1.05
N THR A 69 -3.06 -18.77 -1.69
CA THR A 69 -3.47 -18.46 -3.06
C THR A 69 -2.92 -19.48 -4.07
N ASP A 70 -1.69 -19.94 -3.88
CA ASP A 70 -1.08 -20.97 -4.72
C ASP A 70 -1.76 -22.33 -4.55
N ARG A 71 -2.19 -22.64 -3.33
CA ARG A 71 -2.82 -23.94 -3.01
C ARG A 71 -4.31 -24.00 -3.33
N PHE A 72 -5.07 -22.96 -3.01
CA PHE A 72 -6.54 -22.98 -3.05
C PHE A 72 -7.15 -22.15 -4.18
N GLY A 73 -6.34 -21.34 -4.88
CA GLY A 73 -6.78 -20.41 -5.92
C GLY A 73 -7.03 -19.00 -5.37
N ALA A 74 -6.83 -18.01 -6.23
CA ALA A 74 -6.87 -16.60 -5.84
C ALA A 74 -8.28 -16.11 -5.49
N LYS A 75 -9.31 -16.50 -6.26
CA LYS A 75 -10.70 -16.10 -6.00
C LYS A 75 -11.20 -16.56 -4.63
N LYS A 76 -10.91 -17.80 -4.24
CA LYS A 76 -11.35 -18.35 -2.95
C LYS A 76 -10.71 -17.61 -1.79
N ILE A 77 -9.40 -17.35 -1.86
CA ILE A 77 -8.68 -16.62 -0.83
C ILE A 77 -9.14 -15.17 -0.76
N LEU A 78 -9.42 -14.55 -1.91
CA LEU A 78 -9.94 -13.20 -1.96
C LEU A 78 -11.33 -13.07 -1.31
N LEU A 79 -12.26 -14.00 -1.61
CA LEU A 79 -13.57 -14.05 -0.97
C LEU A 79 -13.46 -14.26 0.55
N PHE A 80 -12.58 -15.19 0.97
CA PHE A 80 -12.28 -15.38 2.39
C PHE A 80 -11.76 -14.09 3.03
N SER A 81 -10.82 -13.41 2.37
CA SER A 81 -10.26 -12.14 2.86
C SER A 81 -11.34 -11.09 3.05
N VAL A 82 -12.25 -10.93 2.08
CA VAL A 82 -13.34 -9.94 2.17
C VAL A 82 -14.26 -10.25 3.36
N VAL A 83 -14.66 -11.49 3.55
CA VAL A 83 -15.48 -11.89 4.70
C VAL A 83 -14.72 -11.66 6.01
N ALA A 84 -13.45 -12.09 6.06
CA ALA A 84 -12.64 -12.01 7.26
C ALA A 84 -12.41 -10.57 7.73
N TRP A 85 -12.02 -9.65 6.82
CA TRP A 85 -11.83 -8.26 7.22
C TRP A 85 -13.16 -7.53 7.49
N SER A 86 -14.28 -7.89 6.80
CA SER A 86 -15.60 -7.31 7.10
C SER A 86 -16.07 -7.69 8.50
N VAL A 87 -15.95 -8.97 8.87
CA VAL A 87 -16.28 -9.44 10.23
C VAL A 87 -15.36 -8.77 11.26
N MET A 88 -14.06 -8.68 10.96
CA MET A 88 -13.09 -8.02 11.83
C MET A 88 -13.42 -6.54 12.02
N THR A 89 -13.83 -5.85 10.95
CA THR A 89 -14.27 -4.46 11.00
C THR A 89 -15.47 -4.29 11.93
N ALA A 90 -16.50 -5.14 11.83
CA ALA A 90 -17.61 -5.11 12.77
C ALA A 90 -17.15 -5.37 14.21
N TRP A 91 -16.25 -6.32 14.40
CA TRP A 91 -15.68 -6.62 15.72
C TRP A 91 -14.87 -5.46 16.31
N MET A 92 -14.20 -4.67 15.49
CA MET A 92 -13.53 -3.43 15.91
C MET A 92 -14.52 -2.42 16.54
N GLY A 93 -15.76 -2.36 16.08
CA GLY A 93 -16.81 -1.52 16.67
C GLY A 93 -17.21 -1.89 18.11
N LEU A 94 -16.83 -3.08 18.59
CA LEU A 94 -17.13 -3.57 19.94
C LEU A 94 -16.01 -3.33 20.96
N ILE A 95 -14.96 -2.55 20.64
CA ILE A 95 -13.85 -2.26 21.54
C ILE A 95 -14.34 -1.54 22.80
N GLN A 96 -13.95 -2.04 23.97
CA GLN A 96 -14.28 -1.46 25.27
C GLN A 96 -13.06 -1.26 26.17
N SER A 97 -11.92 -1.86 25.85
CA SER A 97 -10.73 -1.80 26.67
C SER A 97 -9.45 -1.67 25.83
N ARG A 98 -8.37 -1.24 26.50
CA ARG A 98 -7.02 -1.17 25.93
C ARG A 98 -6.55 -2.52 25.37
N ASP A 99 -6.71 -3.57 26.12
CA ASP A 99 -6.19 -4.88 25.72
C ASP A 99 -6.98 -5.46 24.53
N GLU A 100 -8.27 -5.22 24.49
CA GLU A 100 -9.09 -5.52 23.31
C GLU A 100 -8.65 -4.72 22.09
N TYR A 101 -8.36 -3.43 22.25
CA TYR A 101 -7.84 -2.61 21.16
C TYR A 101 -6.55 -3.20 20.58
N LEU A 102 -5.58 -3.53 21.43
CA LEU A 102 -4.30 -4.09 20.99
C LEU A 102 -4.47 -5.45 20.28
N LEU A 103 -5.28 -6.35 20.84
CA LEU A 103 -5.57 -7.65 20.25
C LEU A 103 -6.24 -7.50 18.88
N ARG A 104 -7.25 -6.61 18.80
CA ARG A 104 -7.99 -6.39 17.57
C ARG A 104 -7.16 -5.70 16.50
N MET A 105 -6.27 -4.78 16.87
CA MET A 105 -5.32 -4.17 15.92
C MET A 105 -4.35 -5.22 15.32
N ALA A 106 -3.85 -6.15 16.13
CA ALA A 106 -3.01 -7.25 15.65
C ALA A 106 -3.78 -8.16 14.66
N THR A 107 -4.99 -8.58 15.04
CA THR A 107 -5.86 -9.43 14.22
C THR A 107 -6.30 -8.71 12.93
N PHE A 108 -6.64 -7.42 13.03
CA PHE A 108 -7.00 -6.58 11.89
C PHE A 108 -5.85 -6.51 10.89
N GLY A 109 -4.62 -6.25 11.37
CA GLY A 109 -3.44 -6.21 10.50
C GLY A 109 -3.25 -7.51 9.73
N PHE A 110 -3.38 -8.66 10.41
CA PHE A 110 -3.27 -9.97 9.78
C PHE A 110 -4.34 -10.19 8.69
N LEU A 111 -5.61 -9.96 9.01
CA LEU A 111 -6.71 -10.24 8.07
C LEU A 111 -6.71 -9.28 6.87
N VAL A 112 -6.43 -7.99 7.10
CA VAL A 112 -6.34 -6.98 6.05
C VAL A 112 -5.14 -7.23 5.11
N GLY A 113 -4.05 -7.84 5.61
CA GLY A 113 -2.88 -8.21 4.82
C GLY A 113 -3.13 -9.29 3.76
N THR A 114 -4.25 -10.02 3.84
CA THR A 114 -4.49 -11.19 2.98
C THR A 114 -5.06 -10.86 1.59
N GLU A 115 -5.54 -9.64 1.32
CA GLU A 115 -6.30 -9.31 0.10
C GLU A 115 -5.45 -8.93 -1.11
N TYR A 116 -4.33 -8.23 -0.91
CA TYR A 116 -3.54 -7.69 -2.02
C TYR A 116 -2.97 -8.77 -2.93
N VAL A 117 -2.41 -9.84 -2.36
CA VAL A 117 -1.70 -10.89 -3.11
C VAL A 117 -2.61 -11.65 -4.08
N PRO A 118 -3.80 -12.15 -3.66
CA PRO A 118 -4.72 -12.79 -4.60
C PRO A 118 -5.24 -11.84 -5.65
N SER A 119 -5.49 -10.57 -5.33
CA SER A 119 -5.91 -9.55 -6.30
C SER A 119 -4.85 -9.33 -7.37
N ALA A 120 -3.60 -9.11 -6.97
CA ALA A 120 -2.47 -8.97 -7.89
C ALA A 120 -2.29 -10.23 -8.77
N ARG A 121 -2.47 -11.44 -8.19
CA ARG A 121 -2.38 -12.70 -8.93
C ARG A 121 -3.44 -12.84 -10.01
N ILE A 122 -4.68 -12.45 -9.74
CA ILE A 122 -5.76 -12.44 -10.73
C ILE A 122 -5.39 -11.50 -11.88
N LEU A 123 -4.95 -10.27 -11.59
CA LEU A 123 -4.54 -9.31 -12.62
C LEU A 123 -3.39 -9.85 -13.47
N MET A 124 -2.41 -10.52 -12.87
CA MET A 124 -1.30 -11.12 -13.61
C MET A 124 -1.75 -12.22 -14.59
N ARG A 125 -2.86 -12.89 -14.34
CA ARG A 125 -3.43 -13.92 -15.21
C ARG A 125 -4.31 -13.36 -16.32
N TRP A 126 -5.00 -12.24 -16.06
CA TRP A 126 -5.92 -11.62 -17.00
C TRP A 126 -5.25 -10.66 -17.99
N PHE A 127 -3.99 -10.26 -17.74
CA PHE A 127 -3.27 -9.29 -18.56
C PHE A 127 -1.93 -9.82 -19.02
N ASN A 128 -1.54 -9.49 -20.26
CA ASN A 128 -0.18 -9.67 -20.78
C ASN A 128 0.82 -8.71 -20.10
N LYS A 129 2.14 -8.87 -20.33
CA LYS A 129 3.21 -8.05 -19.69
C LYS A 129 2.96 -6.54 -19.80
N GLN A 130 2.56 -6.06 -20.98
CA GLN A 130 2.28 -4.64 -21.22
C GLN A 130 1.03 -4.15 -20.49
N GLY A 131 -0.02 -4.97 -20.43
CA GLY A 131 -1.28 -4.65 -19.76
C GLY A 131 -1.20 -4.74 -18.24
N ARG A 132 -0.35 -5.62 -17.69
CA ARG A 132 -0.17 -5.82 -16.23
C ARG A 132 0.20 -4.56 -15.50
N ALA A 133 1.11 -3.75 -16.06
CA ALA A 133 1.52 -2.49 -15.44
C ALA A 133 0.33 -1.52 -15.27
N ARG A 134 -0.54 -1.42 -16.28
CA ARG A 134 -1.74 -0.57 -16.23
C ARG A 134 -2.78 -1.09 -15.25
N ALA A 135 -3.02 -2.41 -15.23
CA ALA A 135 -3.96 -3.04 -14.31
C ALA A 135 -3.47 -2.92 -12.85
N GLN A 136 -2.18 -3.11 -12.62
CA GLN A 136 -1.58 -2.94 -11.30
C GLN A 136 -1.61 -1.47 -10.84
N ALA A 137 -1.40 -0.52 -11.76
CA ALA A 137 -1.55 0.90 -11.46
C ALA A 137 -2.98 1.25 -11.05
N LEU A 138 -4.00 0.70 -11.73
CA LEU A 138 -5.40 0.87 -11.33
C LEU A 138 -5.65 0.33 -9.91
N LEU A 139 -5.14 -0.86 -9.59
CA LEU A 139 -5.26 -1.40 -8.24
C LEU A 139 -4.56 -0.52 -7.20
N SER A 140 -3.41 0.05 -7.55
CA SER A 140 -2.66 0.96 -6.68
C SER A 140 -3.40 2.27 -6.42
N TRP A 141 -4.22 2.76 -7.35
CA TRP A 141 -5.05 3.94 -7.12
C TRP A 141 -6.03 3.78 -5.96
N ALA A 142 -6.41 2.56 -5.61
CA ALA A 142 -7.25 2.31 -4.44
C ALA A 142 -6.63 2.86 -3.16
N TRP A 143 -5.35 2.57 -2.90
CA TRP A 143 -4.68 3.05 -1.69
C TRP A 143 -4.22 4.52 -1.76
N ILE A 144 -4.15 5.10 -2.97
CA ILE A 144 -3.80 6.51 -3.16
C ILE A 144 -5.05 7.40 -3.02
N LEU A 145 -6.17 7.02 -3.67
CA LEU A 145 -7.35 7.87 -3.75
C LEU A 145 -8.32 7.67 -2.58
N THR A 146 -8.43 6.44 -2.06
CA THR A 146 -9.39 6.17 -0.98
C THR A 146 -9.16 7.03 0.25
N PRO A 147 -7.93 7.25 0.76
CA PRO A 147 -7.74 8.06 1.94
C PRO A 147 -8.26 9.50 1.81
N ALA A 148 -8.25 10.05 0.60
CA ALA A 148 -8.71 11.41 0.36
C ALA A 148 -10.19 11.62 0.71
N TRP A 149 -11.06 10.69 0.34
CA TRP A 149 -12.50 10.79 0.62
C TRP A 149 -12.92 10.02 1.89
N ALA A 150 -12.20 8.94 2.21
CA ALA A 150 -12.53 8.06 3.34
C ALA A 150 -12.39 8.77 4.69
N SER A 151 -11.42 9.67 4.83
CA SER A 151 -11.25 10.49 6.04
C SER A 151 -12.48 11.36 6.30
N VAL A 152 -12.95 12.05 5.25
CA VAL A 152 -14.15 12.91 5.34
C VAL A 152 -15.40 12.07 5.59
N PHE A 153 -15.56 10.96 4.85
CA PHE A 153 -16.71 10.06 5.01
C PHE A 153 -16.81 9.53 6.44
N ALA A 154 -15.72 8.99 6.98
CA ALA A 154 -15.70 8.38 8.30
C ALA A 154 -15.98 9.40 9.42
N THR A 155 -15.36 10.56 9.37
CA THR A 155 -15.52 11.61 10.39
C THR A 155 -16.90 12.27 10.29
N HIS A 156 -17.43 12.47 9.09
CA HIS A 156 -18.79 13.00 8.91
C HIS A 156 -19.85 12.03 9.46
N LEU A 157 -19.74 10.75 9.11
CA LEU A 157 -20.67 9.73 9.60
C LEU A 157 -20.64 9.62 11.13
N ALA A 158 -19.44 9.62 11.74
CA ALA A 158 -19.28 9.59 13.19
C ALA A 158 -19.88 10.84 13.86
N GLN A 159 -19.74 12.01 13.23
CA GLN A 159 -20.31 13.25 13.77
C GLN A 159 -21.85 13.26 13.71
N VAL A 160 -22.43 12.86 12.57
CA VAL A 160 -23.90 12.84 12.39
C VAL A 160 -24.56 11.80 13.29
N SER A 161 -23.92 10.64 13.48
CA SER A 161 -24.43 9.59 14.37
C SER A 161 -24.17 9.84 15.86
N GLY A 162 -23.19 10.67 16.20
CA GLY A 162 -22.71 10.83 17.57
C GLY A 162 -21.95 9.62 18.14
N ASP A 163 -21.73 8.58 17.32
CA ASP A 163 -21.07 7.34 17.74
C ASP A 163 -20.08 6.86 16.66
N TRP A 164 -18.81 6.79 17.03
CA TRP A 164 -17.75 6.26 16.14
C TRP A 164 -17.93 4.77 15.81
N ARG A 165 -18.61 4.01 16.67
CA ARG A 165 -18.86 2.57 16.49
C ARG A 165 -19.73 2.29 15.28
N LEU A 166 -20.72 3.16 15.01
CA LEU A 166 -21.61 3.02 13.85
C LEU A 166 -20.81 3.03 12.55
N VAL A 167 -19.73 3.82 12.46
CA VAL A 167 -18.88 3.86 11.25
C VAL A 167 -18.29 2.48 10.95
N PHE A 168 -17.87 1.73 11.99
CA PHE A 168 -17.35 0.39 11.81
C PHE A 168 -18.42 -0.58 11.32
N TYR A 169 -19.65 -0.50 11.84
CA TYR A 169 -20.74 -1.36 11.36
C TYR A 169 -21.16 -1.06 9.94
N VAL A 170 -21.27 0.22 9.58
CA VAL A 170 -21.60 0.64 8.21
C VAL A 170 -20.53 0.20 7.22
N THR A 171 -19.26 0.41 7.55
CA THR A 171 -18.16 0.00 6.65
C THR A 171 -18.02 -1.52 6.55
N ALA A 172 -18.29 -2.26 7.63
CA ALA A 172 -18.36 -3.73 7.58
C ALA A 172 -19.46 -4.20 6.61
N ALA A 173 -20.64 -3.57 6.66
CA ALA A 173 -21.74 -3.86 5.73
C ALA A 173 -21.38 -3.53 4.28
N CYS A 174 -20.55 -2.49 4.02
CA CYS A 174 -20.03 -2.22 2.68
C CYS A 174 -19.24 -3.38 2.08
N GLY A 175 -18.68 -4.30 2.91
CA GLY A 175 -18.01 -5.51 2.45
C GLY A 175 -18.90 -6.48 1.66
N VAL A 176 -20.23 -6.37 1.79
CA VAL A 176 -21.17 -7.17 0.99
C VAL A 176 -21.03 -6.85 -0.51
N LEU A 177 -20.76 -5.59 -0.85
CA LEU A 177 -20.59 -5.19 -2.26
C LEU A 177 -19.40 -5.89 -2.94
N PRO A 178 -18.16 -5.81 -2.46
CA PRO A 178 -17.05 -6.53 -3.06
C PRO A 178 -17.24 -8.06 -3.00
N LEU A 179 -17.86 -8.60 -1.95
CA LEU A 179 -18.17 -10.02 -1.86
C LEU A 179 -19.06 -10.47 -3.02
N ALA A 180 -20.14 -9.74 -3.30
CA ALA A 180 -21.04 -10.02 -4.42
C ALA A 180 -20.34 -9.83 -5.77
N LEU A 181 -19.63 -8.71 -5.97
CA LEU A 181 -18.95 -8.41 -7.23
C LEU A 181 -17.87 -9.46 -7.55
N ILE A 182 -17.04 -9.83 -6.58
CA ILE A 182 -15.99 -10.84 -6.76
C ILE A 182 -16.64 -12.22 -6.99
N GLY A 183 -17.65 -12.57 -6.21
CA GLY A 183 -18.34 -13.84 -6.35
C GLY A 183 -18.91 -14.08 -7.75
N LEU A 184 -19.55 -13.05 -8.32
CA LEU A 184 -20.25 -13.10 -9.59
C LEU A 184 -19.37 -12.80 -10.81
N MET A 185 -18.41 -11.88 -10.68
CA MET A 185 -17.72 -11.29 -11.83
C MET A 185 -16.22 -11.59 -11.90
N VAL A 186 -15.60 -12.12 -10.85
CA VAL A 186 -14.17 -12.43 -10.87
C VAL A 186 -13.96 -13.93 -11.04
N PHE A 187 -13.04 -14.30 -11.91
CA PHE A 187 -12.61 -15.68 -12.16
C PHE A 187 -11.09 -15.76 -12.02
N ASP A 188 -10.59 -16.89 -11.50
CA ASP A 188 -9.16 -17.09 -11.30
C ASP A 188 -8.35 -17.03 -12.59
N ARG A 189 -8.95 -17.49 -13.68
CA ARG A 189 -8.35 -17.57 -15.02
C ARG A 189 -9.34 -17.10 -16.07
N PRO A 190 -8.86 -16.48 -17.17
CA PRO A 190 -9.73 -16.06 -18.27
C PRO A 190 -10.60 -17.18 -18.84
N GLU A 191 -10.07 -18.41 -18.96
CA GLU A 191 -10.78 -19.57 -19.53
C GLU A 191 -12.00 -19.99 -18.72
N GLN A 192 -12.05 -19.64 -17.44
CA GLN A 192 -13.18 -19.96 -16.56
C GLN A 192 -14.40 -19.07 -16.81
N TYR A 193 -14.23 -17.98 -17.54
CA TYR A 193 -15.33 -17.08 -17.86
C TYR A 193 -16.12 -17.62 -19.06
N PRO A 194 -17.41 -17.98 -18.90
CA PRO A 194 -18.18 -18.69 -19.95
C PRO A 194 -18.37 -17.91 -21.25
N LYS A 195 -18.21 -16.58 -21.21
CA LYS A 195 -18.41 -15.69 -22.37
C LYS A 195 -17.11 -15.05 -22.84
N ILE A 196 -15.95 -15.64 -22.51
CA ILE A 196 -14.66 -15.15 -22.96
C ILE A 196 -14.53 -15.27 -24.48
N THR A 197 -13.98 -14.25 -25.11
CA THR A 197 -13.72 -14.30 -26.54
C THR A 197 -12.33 -14.87 -26.84
N PRO A 198 -12.11 -15.54 -27.98
CA PRO A 198 -10.78 -15.99 -28.38
C PRO A 198 -9.75 -14.86 -28.41
N ASP A 199 -10.15 -13.66 -28.85
CA ASP A 199 -9.28 -12.48 -28.88
C ASP A 199 -8.84 -12.03 -27.49
N GLU A 200 -9.69 -12.17 -26.46
CA GLU A 200 -9.32 -11.86 -25.06
C GLU A 200 -8.38 -12.91 -24.49
N LEU A 201 -8.55 -14.18 -24.84
CA LEU A 201 -7.61 -15.24 -24.46
C LEU A 201 -6.25 -15.02 -25.14
N ASP A 202 -6.23 -14.79 -26.45
CA ASP A 202 -5.00 -14.48 -27.18
C ASP A 202 -4.28 -13.25 -26.58
N HIS A 203 -5.04 -12.26 -26.16
CA HIS A 203 -4.46 -11.10 -25.51
C HIS A 203 -3.86 -11.43 -24.13
N ALA A 204 -4.53 -12.22 -23.32
CA ALA A 204 -4.05 -12.60 -22.00
C ALA A 204 -2.79 -13.47 -22.06
N TYR A 205 -2.70 -14.35 -23.06
CA TYR A 205 -1.60 -15.28 -23.26
C TYR A 205 -0.61 -14.85 -24.37
N ARG A 206 -0.68 -13.58 -24.81
CA ARG A 206 0.16 -13.07 -25.91
C ARG A 206 1.64 -13.33 -25.69
N ASP A 207 2.15 -13.07 -24.50
CA ASP A 207 3.57 -13.21 -24.20
C ASP A 207 4.03 -14.66 -24.33
N GLU A 208 3.23 -15.60 -23.81
CA GLU A 208 3.51 -17.04 -23.86
C GLU A 208 3.41 -17.61 -25.28
N ILE A 209 2.53 -17.03 -26.12
CA ILE A 209 2.39 -17.37 -27.53
C ILE A 209 3.61 -16.84 -28.31
N GLU A 210 4.00 -15.58 -28.10
CA GLU A 210 5.15 -14.95 -28.75
C GLU A 210 6.49 -15.60 -28.36
N GLU A 211 6.60 -16.08 -27.12
CA GLU A 211 7.76 -16.82 -26.61
C GLU A 211 7.75 -18.31 -27.06
N GLY A 212 6.73 -18.75 -27.75
CA GLY A 212 6.62 -20.14 -28.24
C GLY A 212 6.35 -21.18 -27.14
N VAL A 213 5.98 -20.75 -25.96
CA VAL A 213 5.70 -21.62 -24.78
C VAL A 213 4.39 -22.38 -24.95
N ILE A 214 3.39 -21.72 -25.53
CA ILE A 214 2.08 -22.29 -25.86
C ILE A 214 1.71 -21.98 -27.31
N LYS A 215 0.94 -22.85 -27.93
CA LYS A 215 0.37 -22.57 -29.24
C LYS A 215 -0.93 -21.78 -29.08
N LYS A 216 -1.21 -20.93 -30.05
CA LYS A 216 -2.50 -20.22 -30.14
C LYS A 216 -3.64 -21.24 -30.14
N GLY A 217 -4.59 -21.09 -29.19
CA GLY A 217 -5.69 -22.04 -29.00
C GLY A 217 -5.45 -23.11 -27.92
N GLU A 218 -4.20 -23.28 -27.45
CA GLU A 218 -3.84 -24.19 -26.36
C GLU A 218 -3.59 -23.38 -25.09
N TYR A 219 -4.65 -23.04 -24.37
CA TYR A 219 -4.58 -22.25 -23.15
C TYR A 219 -4.65 -23.16 -21.92
N GLY A 220 -3.97 -22.82 -20.82
CA GLY A 220 -4.09 -23.58 -19.57
C GLY A 220 -2.81 -23.63 -18.71
N ASP A 221 -2.42 -24.80 -18.20
CA ASP A 221 -1.45 -24.96 -17.12
C ASP A 221 0.02 -24.64 -17.44
N ALA A 222 0.38 -24.35 -18.69
CA ALA A 222 1.77 -24.06 -19.10
C ALA A 222 2.41 -22.93 -18.30
N ARG A 223 1.65 -21.91 -17.90
CA ARG A 223 2.11 -20.78 -17.08
C ARG A 223 2.56 -21.15 -15.67
N ASN A 224 2.00 -22.24 -15.11
CA ASN A 224 2.38 -22.70 -13.76
C ASN A 224 3.73 -23.44 -13.77
N THR A 225 4.15 -23.99 -14.88
CA THR A 225 5.39 -24.78 -15.00
C THR A 225 6.61 -23.88 -15.08
N ILE A 226 6.49 -22.71 -15.72
CA ILE A 226 7.59 -21.77 -15.96
C ILE A 226 8.03 -21.05 -14.68
N LEU A 227 7.08 -20.74 -13.80
CA LEU A 227 7.35 -19.98 -12.55
C LEU A 227 8.09 -20.77 -11.47
N ARG A 228 8.33 -22.08 -11.66
CA ARG A 228 8.95 -22.97 -10.65
C ARG A 228 10.47 -23.10 -10.75
N SER A 229 11.15 -22.56 -11.78
CA SER A 229 12.49 -23.05 -12.11
C SER A 229 13.69 -22.23 -11.63
N ASN A 230 13.54 -21.07 -10.95
CA ASN A 230 14.70 -20.26 -10.57
C ASN A 230 14.90 -20.10 -9.06
N THR A 231 15.86 -20.85 -8.52
CA THR A 231 16.38 -20.70 -7.15
C THR A 231 17.52 -19.67 -7.11
N ILE A 232 17.19 -18.40 -6.84
CA ILE A 232 18.20 -17.42 -6.43
C ILE A 232 18.28 -17.43 -4.90
N THR A 233 19.50 -17.52 -4.39
CA THR A 233 19.77 -17.48 -2.95
C THR A 233 19.62 -16.05 -2.46
N PHE A 234 18.90 -15.87 -1.35
CA PHE A 234 18.60 -14.58 -0.72
C PHE A 234 19.84 -13.68 -0.52
N VAL A 235 20.98 -14.29 -0.17
CA VAL A 235 22.26 -13.61 0.05
C VAL A 235 22.78 -12.87 -1.20
N GLN A 236 22.43 -13.35 -2.39
CA GLN A 236 22.89 -12.73 -3.64
C GLN A 236 22.26 -11.35 -3.90
N PHE A 237 21.06 -11.10 -3.38
CA PHE A 237 20.43 -9.79 -3.47
C PHE A 237 21.22 -8.71 -2.73
N PHE A 238 21.69 -9.01 -1.52
CA PHE A 238 22.41 -8.05 -0.67
C PHE A 238 23.83 -7.70 -1.15
N ARG A 239 24.37 -8.46 -2.09
CA ARG A 239 25.64 -8.11 -2.74
C ARG A 239 25.49 -6.95 -3.73
N ASN A 240 24.27 -6.60 -4.13
CA ASN A 240 24.02 -5.48 -5.02
C ASN A 240 23.70 -4.22 -4.20
N PRO A 241 24.58 -3.19 -4.20
CA PRO A 241 24.36 -1.95 -3.44
C PRO A 241 23.06 -1.23 -3.85
N SER A 242 22.69 -1.30 -5.13
CA SER A 242 21.44 -0.70 -5.61
C SER A 242 20.21 -1.39 -5.03
N TYR A 243 20.27 -2.71 -4.79
CA TYR A 243 19.17 -3.42 -4.15
C TYR A 243 19.03 -3.02 -2.68
N VAL A 244 20.14 -2.93 -1.96
CA VAL A 244 20.17 -2.46 -0.57
C VAL A 244 19.60 -1.04 -0.49
N ALA A 245 19.98 -0.17 -1.43
CA ALA A 245 19.43 1.18 -1.52
C ALA A 245 17.92 1.19 -1.76
N VAL A 246 17.40 0.31 -2.63
CA VAL A 246 15.96 0.16 -2.88
C VAL A 246 15.21 -0.26 -1.62
N VAL A 247 15.76 -1.21 -0.83
CA VAL A 247 15.17 -1.62 0.45
C VAL A 247 15.08 -0.44 1.42
N PHE A 248 16.16 0.34 1.56
CA PHE A 248 16.17 1.51 2.45
C PHE A 248 15.22 2.61 1.98
N VAL A 249 15.12 2.85 0.67
CA VAL A 249 14.17 3.81 0.11
C VAL A 249 12.73 3.39 0.40
N ASP A 250 12.38 2.10 0.23
CA ASP A 250 11.05 1.60 0.59
C ASP A 250 10.76 1.78 2.07
N ILE A 251 11.71 1.46 2.94
CA ILE A 251 11.58 1.68 4.39
C ILE A 251 11.21 3.13 4.69
N VAL A 252 11.92 4.11 4.10
CA VAL A 252 11.64 5.54 4.33
C VAL A 252 10.26 5.93 3.81
N MET A 253 9.86 5.43 2.65
CA MET A 253 8.54 5.68 2.08
C MET A 253 7.43 5.11 2.97
N GLN A 254 7.60 3.88 3.46
CA GLN A 254 6.64 3.23 4.36
C GLN A 254 6.56 3.93 5.72
N VAL A 255 7.72 4.30 6.31
CA VAL A 255 7.79 5.08 7.56
C VAL A 255 7.05 6.40 7.44
N THR A 256 7.24 7.11 6.32
CA THR A 256 6.57 8.40 6.06
C THR A 256 5.06 8.21 5.87
N LEU A 257 4.64 7.22 5.06
CA LEU A 257 3.24 6.96 4.77
C LEU A 257 2.47 6.54 6.03
N TYR A 258 2.99 5.57 6.78
CA TYR A 258 2.31 5.08 7.99
C TYR A 258 2.46 6.02 9.16
N GLY A 259 3.57 6.80 9.21
CA GLY A 259 3.71 7.92 10.11
C GLY A 259 2.61 8.95 9.89
N ALA A 260 2.40 9.38 8.65
CA ALA A 260 1.32 10.32 8.30
C ALA A 260 -0.06 9.73 8.62
N LEU A 261 -0.33 8.51 8.15
CA LEU A 261 -1.63 7.85 8.35
C LEU A 261 -1.99 7.71 9.83
N THR A 262 -1.03 7.37 10.69
CA THR A 262 -1.28 7.15 12.13
C THR A 262 -1.33 8.46 12.91
N TRP A 263 -0.39 9.39 12.65
CA TRP A 263 -0.12 10.48 13.56
C TRP A 263 -0.72 11.83 13.15
N ILE A 264 -1.02 12.07 11.85
CA ILE A 264 -1.66 13.32 11.41
C ILE A 264 -3.01 13.53 12.11
N PRO A 265 -3.96 12.56 12.15
CA PRO A 265 -5.24 12.79 12.82
C PRO A 265 -5.10 13.12 14.30
N LEU A 266 -4.21 12.42 15.01
CA LEU A 266 -3.92 12.68 16.43
C LEU A 266 -3.28 14.04 16.65
N TYR A 267 -2.29 14.39 15.83
CA TYR A 267 -1.63 15.69 15.86
C TYR A 267 -2.64 16.84 15.66
N LEU A 268 -3.55 16.70 14.69
CA LEU A 268 -4.59 17.69 14.44
C LEU A 268 -5.59 17.80 15.60
N SER A 269 -5.91 16.68 16.25
CA SER A 269 -6.80 16.66 17.41
C SER A 269 -6.15 17.23 18.66
N ASP A 270 -4.92 16.81 18.97
CA ASP A 270 -4.26 17.11 20.24
C ASP A 270 -3.60 18.50 20.24
N VAL A 271 -3.00 18.93 19.13
CA VAL A 271 -2.28 20.21 19.03
C VAL A 271 -3.18 21.35 18.56
N PHE A 272 -4.02 21.08 17.56
CA PHE A 272 -4.89 22.12 16.97
C PHE A 272 -6.32 22.08 17.50
N HIS A 273 -6.66 21.10 18.35
CA HIS A 273 -7.98 20.92 18.95
C HIS A 273 -9.11 20.87 17.91
N PHE A 274 -8.83 20.32 16.72
CA PHE A 274 -9.83 20.24 15.68
C PHE A 274 -10.93 19.24 16.05
N LYS A 275 -12.19 19.65 15.82
CA LYS A 275 -13.34 18.74 15.90
C LYS A 275 -13.19 17.64 14.85
N LEU A 276 -13.78 16.49 15.11
CA LEU A 276 -13.65 15.28 14.30
C LEU A 276 -13.84 15.52 12.79
N GLN A 277 -14.88 16.25 12.40
CA GLN A 277 -15.15 16.56 10.99
C GLN A 277 -14.09 17.45 10.36
N THR A 278 -13.67 18.52 11.06
CA THR A 278 -12.59 19.41 10.61
C THR A 278 -11.31 18.65 10.44
N MET A 279 -10.98 17.79 11.41
CA MET A 279 -9.82 16.91 11.35
C MET A 279 -9.85 15.99 10.12
N GLY A 280 -11.02 15.42 9.76
CA GLY A 280 -11.20 14.60 8.56
C GLY A 280 -10.86 15.35 7.28
N TRP A 281 -11.34 16.61 7.15
CA TRP A 281 -11.02 17.47 6.01
C TRP A 281 -9.53 17.81 5.92
N TRP A 282 -8.90 18.17 7.04
CA TRP A 282 -7.48 18.49 7.09
C TRP A 282 -6.61 17.26 6.80
N SER A 283 -6.96 16.10 7.34
CA SER A 283 -6.26 14.85 7.04
C SER A 283 -6.38 14.48 5.55
N SER A 284 -7.51 14.77 4.90
CA SER A 284 -7.70 14.49 3.48
C SER A 284 -6.80 15.33 2.56
N LEU A 285 -6.38 16.53 2.98
CA LEU A 285 -5.45 17.39 2.21
C LEU A 285 -4.13 16.69 1.92
N TYR A 286 -3.56 15.99 2.91
CA TYR A 286 -2.36 15.18 2.72
C TYR A 286 -2.54 14.14 1.61
N PHE A 287 -3.65 13.42 1.62
CA PHE A 287 -3.90 12.35 0.66
C PHE A 287 -4.28 12.88 -0.72
N LEU A 288 -5.05 13.98 -0.80
CA LEU A 288 -5.39 14.65 -2.06
C LEU A 288 -4.12 15.17 -2.77
N ALA A 289 -3.28 15.88 -2.03
CA ALA A 289 -2.00 16.35 -2.55
C ALA A 289 -1.10 15.16 -2.96
N GLY A 290 -1.13 14.07 -2.19
CA GLY A 290 -0.44 12.84 -2.49
C GLY A 290 -0.90 12.18 -3.79
N ALA A 291 -2.21 12.16 -4.05
CA ALA A 291 -2.75 11.68 -5.32
C ALA A 291 -2.22 12.51 -6.50
N VAL A 292 -2.26 13.84 -6.39
CA VAL A 292 -1.69 14.74 -7.42
C VAL A 292 -0.20 14.47 -7.62
N GLY A 293 0.58 14.34 -6.54
CA GLY A 293 2.00 14.00 -6.59
C GLY A 293 2.27 12.67 -7.31
N SER A 294 1.51 11.64 -6.99
CA SER A 294 1.62 10.32 -7.62
C SER A 294 1.30 10.35 -9.13
N PHE A 295 0.28 11.09 -9.55
CA PHE A 295 -0.06 11.25 -10.97
C PHE A 295 1.01 12.04 -11.73
N THR A 296 1.55 13.10 -11.13
CA THR A 296 2.59 13.92 -11.77
C THR A 296 3.93 13.22 -11.84
N SER A 297 4.19 12.25 -10.97
CA SER A 297 5.47 11.56 -10.88
C SER A 297 5.87 10.84 -12.16
N SER A 298 4.95 10.14 -12.78
CA SER A 298 5.20 9.40 -14.02
C SER A 298 5.57 10.34 -15.17
N TYR A 299 4.85 11.45 -15.30
CA TYR A 299 5.13 12.47 -16.31
C TYR A 299 6.50 13.13 -16.11
N LEU A 300 6.79 13.56 -14.88
CA LEU A 300 8.06 14.18 -14.53
C LEU A 300 9.24 13.22 -14.70
N SER A 301 9.07 11.98 -14.24
CA SER A 301 10.11 10.97 -14.33
C SER A 301 10.53 10.68 -15.77
N ASP A 302 9.57 10.63 -16.71
CA ASP A 302 9.86 10.28 -18.10
C ASP A 302 10.26 11.49 -18.93
N ARG A 303 9.61 12.66 -18.76
CA ARG A 303 9.83 13.85 -19.59
C ARG A 303 10.92 14.78 -19.06
N VAL A 304 10.97 15.02 -17.75
CA VAL A 304 11.92 15.96 -17.14
C VAL A 304 13.21 15.27 -16.75
N PHE A 305 13.10 14.10 -16.10
CA PHE A 305 14.26 13.37 -15.62
C PHE A 305 14.77 12.31 -16.60
N HIS A 306 14.18 12.22 -17.81
CA HIS A 306 14.60 11.32 -18.89
C HIS A 306 14.78 9.87 -18.43
N GLY A 307 13.89 9.39 -17.57
CA GLY A 307 13.93 8.04 -16.97
C GLY A 307 14.98 7.86 -15.88
N ASN A 308 15.64 8.90 -15.39
CA ASN A 308 16.59 8.80 -14.29
C ASN A 308 15.84 8.69 -12.95
N ARG A 309 15.43 7.46 -12.60
CA ARG A 309 14.66 7.15 -11.38
C ARG A 309 15.38 7.60 -10.10
N ARG A 310 16.70 7.49 -10.06
CA ARG A 310 17.52 7.92 -8.92
C ARG A 310 17.33 9.41 -8.62
N ILE A 311 17.55 10.28 -9.61
CA ILE A 311 17.43 11.72 -9.42
C ILE A 311 15.99 12.07 -9.03
N MET A 312 15.01 11.45 -9.68
CA MET A 312 13.60 11.69 -9.37
C MET A 312 13.25 11.34 -7.90
N ILE A 313 13.67 10.18 -7.40
CA ILE A 313 13.43 9.77 -6.00
C ILE A 313 14.14 10.73 -5.03
N MET A 314 15.39 11.10 -5.32
CA MET A 314 16.12 12.08 -4.52
C MET A 314 15.40 13.43 -4.46
N THR A 315 14.92 13.94 -5.61
CA THR A 315 14.13 15.18 -5.69
C THR A 315 12.86 15.09 -4.83
N CYS A 316 12.17 13.96 -4.84
CA CYS A 316 11.01 13.75 -3.99
C CYS A 316 11.37 13.87 -2.49
N PHE A 317 12.43 13.22 -2.05
CA PHE A 317 12.84 13.31 -0.64
C PHE A 317 13.38 14.67 -0.24
N ILE A 318 14.13 15.35 -1.13
CA ILE A 318 14.60 16.72 -0.90
C ILE A 318 13.40 17.67 -0.77
N GLY A 319 12.37 17.52 -1.63
CA GLY A 319 11.14 18.29 -1.54
C GLY A 319 10.28 17.93 -0.33
N LEU A 320 10.32 16.68 0.15
CA LEU A 320 9.56 16.20 1.31
C LEU A 320 10.10 16.76 2.63
N ALA A 321 11.42 16.79 2.80
CA ALA A 321 12.09 17.12 4.06
C ALA A 321 11.61 18.45 4.69
N PRO A 322 11.56 19.59 3.97
CA PRO A 322 11.16 20.86 4.58
C PRO A 322 9.74 20.83 5.15
N PHE A 323 8.80 20.09 4.55
CA PHE A 323 7.42 20.03 5.04
C PHE A 323 7.28 19.13 6.27
N VAL A 324 8.07 18.07 6.38
CA VAL A 324 8.13 17.24 7.60
C VAL A 324 8.73 18.04 8.75
N PHE A 325 9.83 18.79 8.51
CA PHE A 325 10.42 19.66 9.52
C PHE A 325 9.51 20.84 9.88
N LEU A 326 8.73 21.35 8.94
CA LEU A 326 7.72 22.38 9.21
C LEU A 326 6.67 21.85 10.19
N LEU A 327 6.14 20.62 10.00
CA LEU A 327 5.22 19.99 10.98
C LEU A 327 5.85 19.85 12.37
N ALA A 328 7.15 19.59 12.46
CA ALA A 328 7.85 19.49 13.75
C ALA A 328 7.90 20.84 14.52
N THR A 329 7.84 21.96 13.81
CA THR A 329 7.92 23.30 14.41
C THR A 329 6.56 23.98 14.60
N LEU A 330 5.50 23.46 13.94
CA LEU A 330 4.15 24.02 14.04
C LEU A 330 3.50 23.62 15.37
N GLN A 331 3.51 24.55 16.32
CA GLN A 331 2.88 24.44 17.64
C GLN A 331 1.63 25.34 17.77
N SER A 332 1.39 26.22 16.81
CA SER A 332 0.28 27.19 16.80
C SER A 332 -0.55 27.05 15.53
N ALA A 333 -1.84 27.38 15.66
CA ALA A 333 -2.84 27.25 14.59
C ALA A 333 -2.70 28.33 13.51
N ASP A 334 -1.61 28.31 12.72
CA ASP A 334 -1.60 28.99 11.43
C ASP A 334 -2.16 28.04 10.37
N PRO A 335 -3.42 28.24 9.90
CA PRO A 335 -4.05 27.34 8.95
C PRO A 335 -3.31 27.28 7.62
N VAL A 336 -2.67 28.38 7.21
CA VAL A 336 -1.96 28.43 5.92
C VAL A 336 -0.70 27.58 5.98
N LEU A 337 0.11 27.76 7.01
CA LEU A 337 1.33 26.94 7.18
C LEU A 337 1.02 25.48 7.39
N LEU A 338 -0.05 25.15 8.12
CA LEU A 338 -0.51 23.76 8.28
C LEU A 338 -0.94 23.15 6.93
N ALA A 339 -1.74 23.89 6.13
CA ALA A 339 -2.14 23.42 4.81
C ALA A 339 -0.93 23.20 3.89
N VAL A 340 0.03 24.12 3.88
CA VAL A 340 1.27 24.03 3.12
C VAL A 340 2.09 22.81 3.55
N ALA A 341 2.23 22.59 4.88
CA ALA A 341 2.96 21.45 5.41
C ALA A 341 2.32 20.12 5.01
N LEU A 342 0.99 19.97 5.20
CA LEU A 342 0.25 18.74 4.88
C LEU A 342 0.23 18.47 3.37
N CYS A 343 -0.05 19.49 2.56
CA CYS A 343 -0.06 19.35 1.10
C CYS A 343 1.34 19.05 0.55
N GLY A 344 2.36 19.74 1.03
CA GLY A 344 3.74 19.51 0.61
C GLY A 344 4.23 18.13 0.99
N MET A 345 3.99 17.72 2.25
CA MET A 345 4.33 16.37 2.72
C MET A 345 3.59 15.29 1.92
N GLY A 346 2.30 15.47 1.65
CA GLY A 346 1.49 14.55 0.86
C GLY A 346 1.99 14.44 -0.57
N PHE A 347 2.18 15.58 -1.25
CA PHE A 347 2.62 15.65 -2.64
C PHE A 347 3.96 14.95 -2.85
N PHE A 348 5.01 15.39 -2.15
CA PHE A 348 6.35 14.85 -2.34
C PHE A 348 6.50 13.42 -1.79
N GLY A 349 5.84 13.08 -0.69
CA GLY A 349 5.87 11.74 -0.10
C GLY A 349 5.27 10.67 -1.00
N ASN A 350 4.15 10.98 -1.67
CA ASN A 350 3.51 10.03 -2.58
C ASN A 350 4.06 10.10 -4.02
N MET A 351 4.69 11.20 -4.41
CA MET A 351 5.33 11.37 -5.72
C MET A 351 6.45 10.34 -5.96
N ALA A 352 7.13 9.86 -4.92
CA ALA A 352 8.21 8.89 -5.01
C ALA A 352 7.76 7.49 -5.45
N TRP A 353 6.49 7.09 -5.23
CA TRP A 353 6.02 5.72 -5.50
C TRP A 353 6.10 5.31 -6.96
N GLY A 354 5.75 6.20 -7.90
CA GLY A 354 5.79 5.89 -9.33
C GLY A 354 7.20 5.48 -9.81
N PRO A 355 8.21 6.35 -9.68
CA PRO A 355 9.58 6.03 -10.08
C PRO A 355 10.19 4.89 -9.26
N PHE A 356 9.85 4.78 -7.96
CA PHE A 356 10.33 3.70 -7.09
C PHE A 356 9.91 2.32 -7.60
N LEU A 357 8.64 2.12 -7.94
CA LEU A 357 8.14 0.82 -8.41
C LEU A 357 8.76 0.39 -9.76
N ALA A 358 9.31 1.32 -10.53
CA ALA A 358 10.01 1.01 -11.77
C ALA A 358 11.46 0.51 -11.54
N VAL A 359 12.14 0.96 -10.47
CA VAL A 359 13.55 0.64 -10.22
C VAL A 359 13.82 -0.87 -10.11
N PRO A 360 13.06 -1.66 -9.34
CA PRO A 360 13.30 -3.09 -9.25
C PRO A 360 13.12 -3.83 -10.57
N ALA A 361 12.21 -3.37 -11.44
CA ALA A 361 12.02 -3.93 -12.77
C ALA A 361 13.21 -3.62 -13.72
N GLU A 362 13.96 -2.55 -13.44
CA GLU A 362 15.17 -2.19 -14.16
C GLU A 362 16.42 -2.94 -13.65
N ILE A 363 16.39 -3.43 -12.40
CA ILE A 363 17.54 -4.14 -11.75
C ILE A 363 17.40 -5.66 -11.89
N PHE A 364 16.19 -6.20 -11.84
CA PHE A 364 15.93 -7.63 -11.77
C PHE A 364 15.23 -8.17 -13.02
N THR A 365 15.57 -9.42 -13.35
CA THR A 365 14.83 -10.17 -14.37
C THR A 365 13.42 -10.55 -13.82
N PRO A 366 12.43 -10.78 -14.69
CA PRO A 366 11.06 -11.10 -14.27
C PRO A 366 10.95 -12.30 -13.31
N GLU A 367 11.86 -13.28 -13.45
CA GLU A 367 11.89 -14.52 -12.64
C GLU A 367 12.23 -14.24 -11.17
N VAL A 368 13.02 -13.20 -10.94
CA VAL A 368 13.56 -12.84 -9.63
C VAL A 368 12.81 -11.72 -8.97
N TYR A 369 12.16 -10.89 -9.81
CA TYR A 369 11.45 -9.68 -9.38
C TYR A 369 10.48 -9.91 -8.21
N GLY A 370 9.66 -10.96 -8.28
CA GLY A 370 8.66 -11.27 -7.25
C GLY A 370 9.29 -11.51 -5.87
N LYS A 371 10.39 -12.27 -5.81
CA LYS A 371 11.11 -12.55 -4.56
C LYS A 371 11.80 -11.30 -4.03
N ALA A 372 12.43 -10.52 -4.91
CA ALA A 372 13.12 -9.29 -4.55
C ALA A 372 12.15 -8.25 -3.98
N MET A 373 11.02 -8.01 -4.67
CA MET A 373 10.00 -7.07 -4.22
C MET A 373 9.27 -7.53 -2.96
N GLY A 374 9.03 -8.83 -2.81
CA GLY A 374 8.44 -9.38 -1.59
C GLY A 374 9.27 -9.08 -0.35
N PHE A 375 10.60 -9.16 -0.46
CA PHE A 375 11.48 -8.77 0.64
C PHE A 375 11.52 -7.26 0.86
N VAL A 376 11.64 -6.44 -0.20
CA VAL A 376 11.63 -4.98 -0.12
C VAL A 376 10.38 -4.53 0.65
N ASN A 377 9.22 -4.95 0.20
CA ASN A 377 7.93 -4.59 0.81
C ASN A 377 7.82 -5.11 2.27
N GLY A 378 8.24 -6.36 2.52
CA GLY A 378 8.24 -6.94 3.86
C GLY A 378 9.13 -6.19 4.85
N ALA A 379 10.33 -5.80 4.43
CA ALA A 379 11.25 -4.99 5.23
C ALA A 379 10.68 -3.59 5.51
N GLY A 380 10.07 -2.96 4.50
CA GLY A 380 9.40 -1.68 4.63
C GLY A 380 8.31 -1.70 5.70
N TYR A 381 7.38 -2.65 5.63
CA TYR A 381 6.32 -2.80 6.65
C TYR A 381 6.86 -3.11 8.04
N PHE A 382 7.87 -4.00 8.12
CA PHE A 382 8.47 -4.37 9.40
C PHE A 382 9.08 -3.16 10.11
N VAL A 383 9.88 -2.35 9.40
CA VAL A 383 10.49 -1.15 9.99
C VAL A 383 9.46 -0.06 10.24
N ALA A 384 8.46 0.11 9.36
CA ALA A 384 7.35 1.03 9.58
C ALA A 384 6.56 0.69 10.84
N ALA A 385 6.40 -0.60 11.18
CA ALA A 385 5.79 -1.02 12.45
C ALA A 385 6.55 -0.44 13.65
N PHE A 386 7.87 -0.63 13.70
CA PHE A 386 8.68 -0.08 14.77
C PHE A 386 8.67 1.44 14.80
N SER A 387 8.68 2.10 13.65
CA SER A 387 8.64 3.56 13.56
C SER A 387 7.37 4.15 14.16
N ALA A 388 6.22 3.50 13.98
CA ALA A 388 4.97 3.92 14.60
C ALA A 388 5.06 3.91 16.15
N LYS A 389 5.65 2.86 16.71
CA LYS A 389 5.88 2.74 18.14
C LYS A 389 6.90 3.76 18.66
N ILE A 390 8.02 3.94 17.93
CA ILE A 390 9.06 4.92 18.26
C ILE A 390 8.48 6.33 18.27
N PHE A 391 7.71 6.70 17.23
CA PHE A 391 7.05 8.00 17.17
C PHE A 391 6.16 8.23 18.39
N GLY A 392 5.31 7.25 18.75
CA GLY A 392 4.45 7.36 19.93
C GLY A 392 5.20 7.54 21.24
N ALA A 393 6.38 6.91 21.39
CA ALA A 393 7.24 7.08 22.55
C ALA A 393 7.96 8.44 22.58
N LEU A 394 8.11 9.10 21.44
CA LEU A 394 8.73 10.43 21.31
C LEU A 394 7.74 11.58 21.57
N VAL A 395 6.44 11.31 21.63
CA VAL A 395 5.43 12.31 21.97
C VAL A 395 5.54 12.62 23.46
N VAL A 396 5.80 13.89 23.77
CA VAL A 396 5.98 14.35 25.16
C VAL A 396 4.67 14.95 25.68
N VAL A 397 4.23 14.50 26.84
CA VAL A 397 3.08 15.10 27.52
C VAL A 397 3.57 16.24 28.42
N THR A 398 3.14 17.46 28.14
CA THR A 398 3.50 18.66 28.89
C THR A 398 2.28 19.24 29.61
N ALA A 399 2.47 20.19 30.49
CA ALA A 399 1.36 20.92 31.11
C ALA A 399 0.50 21.72 30.10
N ALA A 400 1.07 22.08 28.94
CA ALA A 400 0.40 22.81 27.88
C ALA A 400 -0.30 21.87 26.84
N GLY A 401 -0.11 20.56 26.94
CA GLY A 401 -0.64 19.59 26.00
C GLY A 401 0.39 18.57 25.53
N LYS A 402 0.11 17.88 24.42
CA LYS A 402 1.03 16.91 23.83
C LYS A 402 1.90 17.57 22.76
N ASP A 403 3.22 17.34 22.84
CA ASP A 403 4.21 17.80 21.88
C ASP A 403 4.63 16.64 20.95
N TYR A 404 4.39 16.81 19.66
CA TYR A 404 4.68 15.84 18.59
C TYR A 404 6.00 16.13 17.85
N SER A 405 6.70 17.21 18.19
CA SER A 405 7.89 17.71 17.48
C SER A 405 8.95 16.64 17.28
N ASN A 406 9.30 15.91 18.37
CA ASN A 406 10.32 14.87 18.31
C ASN A 406 9.93 13.71 17.37
N GLY A 407 8.65 13.37 17.27
CA GLY A 407 8.14 12.38 16.34
C GLY A 407 8.31 12.81 14.88
N TRP A 408 7.98 14.06 14.57
CA TRP A 408 8.20 14.61 13.23
C TRP A 408 9.68 14.80 12.89
N TYR A 409 10.53 15.21 13.84
CA TYR A 409 11.99 15.22 13.64
C TYR A 409 12.54 13.83 13.34
N PHE A 410 12.06 12.79 14.03
CA PHE A 410 12.44 11.41 13.74
C PHE A 410 12.11 11.03 12.27
N ILE A 411 10.89 11.31 11.77
CA ILE A 411 10.54 11.07 10.37
C ILE A 411 11.43 11.92 9.45
N GLY A 412 11.68 13.19 9.78
CA GLY A 412 12.56 14.07 9.02
C GLY A 412 13.98 13.51 8.86
N VAL A 413 14.56 12.98 9.94
CA VAL A 413 15.86 12.28 9.88
C VAL A 413 15.80 11.05 8.99
N CYS A 414 14.73 10.23 9.08
CA CYS A 414 14.55 9.10 8.16
C CYS A 414 14.50 9.55 6.70
N VAL A 415 13.83 10.65 6.38
CA VAL A 415 13.78 11.22 5.02
C VAL A 415 15.15 11.65 4.54
N LEU A 416 15.97 12.30 5.39
CA LEU A 416 17.35 12.67 5.06
C LEU A 416 18.21 11.43 4.77
N LEU A 417 18.08 10.37 5.55
CA LEU A 417 18.74 9.08 5.29
C LEU A 417 18.25 8.47 3.97
N GLY A 418 16.97 8.67 3.62
CA GLY A 418 16.39 8.26 2.34
C GLY A 418 17.04 8.94 1.14
N ILE A 419 17.39 10.22 1.24
CA ILE A 419 18.15 10.95 0.20
C ILE A 419 19.51 10.28 -0.02
N VAL A 420 20.22 9.98 1.08
CA VAL A 420 21.52 9.30 1.02
C VAL A 420 21.36 7.91 0.39
N ALA A 421 20.38 7.10 0.84
CA ALA A 421 20.13 5.79 0.28
C ALA A 421 19.79 5.84 -1.22
N ALA A 422 18.92 6.76 -1.64
CA ALA A 422 18.56 6.94 -3.04
C ALA A 422 19.77 7.27 -3.94
N SER A 423 20.81 7.91 -3.39
CA SER A 423 22.04 8.24 -4.12
C SER A 423 22.83 7.01 -4.57
N PHE A 424 22.63 5.85 -3.95
CA PHE A 424 23.29 4.57 -4.31
C PHE A 424 22.51 3.76 -5.35
N ILE A 425 21.31 4.18 -5.75
CA ILE A 425 20.53 3.51 -6.81
C ILE A 425 21.26 3.69 -8.15
N ARG A 426 21.55 2.57 -8.83
CA ARG A 426 22.18 2.54 -10.16
C ARG A 426 21.29 1.74 -11.13
N PRO A 427 20.34 2.37 -11.82
CA PRO A 427 19.33 1.67 -12.63
C PRO A 427 19.85 1.02 -13.91
N ARG A 428 21.10 1.29 -14.33
CA ARG A 428 21.66 0.83 -15.62
C ARG A 428 22.32 -0.57 -15.59
N LEU A 429 22.19 -1.32 -14.51
CA LEU A 429 22.87 -2.64 -14.38
C LEU A 429 22.31 -3.74 -15.30
N GLN A 430 21.15 -3.56 -15.92
CA GLN A 430 20.61 -4.52 -16.91
C GLN A 430 21.47 -4.65 -18.19
N ARG A 431 22.25 -3.61 -18.56
CA ARG A 431 23.12 -3.64 -19.75
C ARG A 431 24.49 -4.28 -19.52
N GLU A 432 24.89 -4.46 -18.24
CA GLU A 432 26.24 -4.92 -17.86
C GLU A 432 26.27 -6.24 -17.06
N GLY A 433 25.22 -7.06 -17.13
CA GLY A 433 25.13 -8.35 -16.42
C GLY A 433 24.34 -8.27 -15.12
N GLY A 434 23.04 -8.01 -15.22
CA GLY A 434 22.09 -8.10 -14.10
C GLY A 434 22.16 -9.48 -13.42
N ILE A 435 21.73 -9.54 -12.15
CA ILE A 435 21.69 -10.80 -11.39
C ILE A 435 20.79 -11.80 -12.13
N GLN A 436 21.40 -12.63 -12.97
CA GLN A 436 20.73 -13.73 -13.65
C GLN A 436 20.67 -14.94 -12.72
N GLY A 437 19.48 -15.52 -12.56
CA GLY A 437 19.37 -16.84 -11.94
C GLY A 437 20.21 -17.85 -12.73
N ARG A 438 21.03 -18.66 -12.04
CA ARG A 438 21.71 -19.79 -12.69
C ARG A 438 20.64 -20.71 -13.28
N PRO A 439 20.75 -21.11 -14.56
CA PRO A 439 19.88 -22.14 -15.09
C PRO A 439 19.98 -23.39 -14.20
N ALA A 440 18.85 -24.00 -13.91
CA ALA A 440 18.84 -25.27 -13.18
C ALA A 440 19.71 -26.30 -13.95
N PRO A 441 20.52 -27.13 -13.25
CA PRO A 441 21.27 -28.17 -13.91
C PRO A 441 20.28 -29.08 -14.65
N ALA A 442 20.56 -29.31 -15.93
CA ALA A 442 19.82 -30.28 -16.73
C ALA A 442 19.84 -31.62 -15.97
N ARG A 443 18.69 -32.14 -15.61
CA ARG A 443 18.60 -33.49 -15.06
C ARG A 443 18.95 -34.43 -16.20
N ALA A 444 20.08 -35.15 -16.03
CA ALA A 444 20.44 -36.27 -16.83
C ALA A 444 19.48 -37.46 -16.60
#